data_daf4145809626fa2e8a307e36310a040
#
_entry.id   daf4145809626fa2e8a307e36310a040
#
_cell.length_a   1.000
_cell.length_b   1.000
_cell.length_c   1.000
_cell.angle_alpha   90.00
_cell.angle_beta   90.00
_cell.angle_gamma   90.00
#
_symmetry.space_group_name_H-M   'P 1'
#
loop_
_entity.id
_entity.type
_entity.pdbx_description
1 polymer ?
#
loop_
_entity_poly.entity_id
_entity_poly.type
_entity_poly.pdbx_seq_one_letter_code
_entity_poly.pdbx_strand_id
1 'polypeptide(L)'
;AGITRDGLLMKMSEEDYDTVLDTNLKGTFHCIRFAARQMLRQRGGRIINLSSVSGILGNAGQANYSASKAGVIGLTKSAARELASRGITVNAVAPGFIETEMTAVLTEKVRESAVAQIPMGAFGTAEDVAEAVAFLASDSARYITGQTIHVDGGMAM
;
A
#
# COMPACT_ATOMS: atom_id res chain seq x y z
N ALA A 1 4.37 -2.45 9.47
CA ALA A 1 4.03 -1.27 10.28
C ALA A 1 3.52 -0.16 9.36
N GLY A 2 2.50 0.52 9.79
CA GLY A 2 1.94 1.68 9.12
C GLY A 2 1.09 2.45 10.13
N ILE A 3 1.12 3.77 10.06
CA ILE A 3 0.38 4.64 10.96
C ILE A 3 -0.40 5.68 10.18
N THR A 4 -1.43 6.25 10.81
CA THR A 4 -2.13 7.45 10.36
C THR A 4 -2.03 8.53 11.45
N ARG A 5 -2.07 9.78 11.03
CA ARG A 5 -2.24 10.98 11.86
C ARG A 5 -3.14 11.91 11.07
N ASP A 6 -4.44 11.69 11.23
CA ASP A 6 -5.45 12.35 10.40
C ASP A 6 -5.69 13.79 10.89
N GLY A 7 -5.79 14.70 9.94
CA GLY A 7 -6.05 16.12 10.19
C GLY A 7 -6.27 16.86 8.88
N LEU A 8 -7.14 17.87 8.89
CA LEU A 8 -7.31 18.72 7.71
C LEU A 8 -5.99 19.41 7.36
N LEU A 9 -5.71 19.55 6.06
CA LEU A 9 -4.44 20.06 5.52
C LEU A 9 -3.95 21.33 6.25
N MET A 10 -4.84 22.29 6.47
CA MET A 10 -4.51 23.57 7.13
C MET A 10 -4.21 23.44 8.64
N LYS A 11 -4.52 22.31 9.25
CA LYS A 11 -4.31 22.04 10.69
C LYS A 11 -3.30 20.94 10.96
N MET A 12 -2.83 20.27 9.92
CA MET A 12 -1.84 19.20 10.04
C MET A 12 -0.49 19.79 10.48
N SER A 13 0.07 19.27 11.57
CA SER A 13 1.40 19.70 12.03
C SER A 13 2.50 19.08 11.15
N GLU A 14 3.65 19.74 11.08
CA GLU A 14 4.84 19.17 10.43
C GLU A 14 5.28 17.86 11.11
N GLU A 15 5.15 17.80 12.44
CA GLU A 15 5.47 16.60 13.22
C GLU A 15 4.60 15.40 12.81
N ASP A 16 3.29 15.58 12.67
CA ASP A 16 2.38 14.52 12.22
C ASP A 16 2.66 14.10 10.78
N TYR A 17 2.98 15.08 9.92
CA TYR A 17 3.35 14.83 8.55
C TYR A 17 4.63 13.98 8.49
N ASP A 18 5.70 14.42 9.12
CA ASP A 18 7.00 13.75 9.11
C ASP A 18 6.94 12.37 9.76
N THR A 19 6.22 12.24 10.89
CA THR A 19 6.04 10.95 11.57
C THR A 19 5.42 9.91 10.66
N VAL A 20 4.39 10.27 9.89
CA VAL A 20 3.73 9.36 8.96
C VAL A 20 4.64 9.03 7.78
N LEU A 21 5.33 10.00 7.19
CA LEU A 21 6.25 9.74 6.09
C LEU A 21 7.45 8.90 6.52
N ASP A 22 8.04 9.20 7.66
CA ASP A 22 9.18 8.44 8.19
C ASP A 22 8.80 6.99 8.48
N THR A 23 7.64 6.76 9.06
CA THR A 23 7.19 5.40 9.36
C THR A 23 6.78 4.65 8.09
N ASN A 24 5.88 5.21 7.29
CA ASN A 24 5.26 4.48 6.18
C ASN A 24 6.15 4.41 4.94
N LEU A 25 6.74 5.53 4.54
CA LEU A 25 7.52 5.61 3.29
C LEU A 25 8.99 5.29 3.51
N LYS A 26 9.65 5.99 4.43
CA LYS A 26 11.07 5.78 4.73
C LYS A 26 11.32 4.39 5.33
N GLY A 27 10.39 3.91 6.19
CA GLY A 27 10.43 2.54 6.68
C GLY A 27 10.38 1.51 5.55
N THR A 28 9.48 1.69 4.58
CA THR A 28 9.40 0.83 3.40
C THR A 28 10.69 0.90 2.57
N PHE A 29 11.25 2.09 2.36
CA PHE A 29 12.54 2.26 1.68
C PHE A 29 13.65 1.46 2.37
N HIS A 30 13.75 1.53 3.70
CA HIS A 30 14.75 0.77 4.44
C HIS A 30 14.56 -0.74 4.27
N CYS A 31 13.33 -1.25 4.35
CA CYS A 31 13.05 -2.67 4.15
C CYS A 31 13.48 -3.13 2.75
N ILE A 32 13.11 -2.39 1.70
CA ILE A 32 13.52 -2.70 0.32
C ILE A 32 15.04 -2.70 0.20
N ARG A 33 15.71 -1.66 0.71
CA ARG A 33 17.17 -1.51 0.64
C ARG A 33 17.91 -2.68 1.28
N PHE A 34 17.44 -3.17 2.43
CA PHE A 34 18.08 -4.29 3.12
C PHE A 34 17.75 -5.63 2.45
N ALA A 35 16.49 -5.87 2.08
CA ALA A 35 16.07 -7.09 1.39
C ALA A 35 16.76 -7.23 0.02
N ALA A 36 16.84 -6.15 -0.75
CA ALA A 36 17.48 -6.14 -2.07
C ALA A 36 18.94 -6.61 -2.02
N ARG A 37 19.71 -6.23 -0.99
CA ARG A 37 21.10 -6.67 -0.84
C ARG A 37 21.23 -8.19 -0.78
N GLN A 38 20.33 -8.84 -0.06
CA GLN A 38 20.31 -10.31 0.06
C GLN A 38 19.79 -10.94 -1.23
N MET A 39 18.71 -10.43 -1.80
CA MET A 39 18.09 -10.94 -3.02
C MET A 39 19.02 -10.81 -4.24
N LEU A 40 19.83 -9.76 -4.32
CA LEU A 40 20.86 -9.60 -5.36
C LEU A 40 21.90 -10.72 -5.32
N ARG A 41 22.31 -11.16 -4.13
CA ARG A 41 23.23 -12.31 -3.96
C ARG A 41 22.56 -13.63 -4.36
N GLN A 42 21.29 -13.78 -4.04
CA GLN A 42 20.48 -14.97 -4.37
C GLN A 42 20.11 -15.03 -5.86
N ARG A 43 20.20 -13.91 -6.58
CA ARG A 43 19.71 -13.75 -7.97
C ARG A 43 18.24 -14.11 -8.13
N GLY A 44 17.43 -13.65 -7.23
CA GLY A 44 15.99 -13.84 -7.23
C GLY A 44 15.35 -13.36 -5.96
N GLY A 45 14.06 -13.02 -6.03
CA GLY A 45 13.27 -12.57 -4.91
C GLY A 45 11.96 -11.94 -5.33
N ARG A 46 11.09 -11.74 -4.35
CA ARG A 46 9.79 -11.09 -4.52
C ARG A 46 9.64 -10.06 -3.41
N ILE A 47 9.42 -8.80 -3.80
CA ILE A 47 9.13 -7.71 -2.86
C ILE A 47 7.72 -7.23 -3.14
N ILE A 48 6.87 -7.27 -2.12
CA ILE A 48 5.49 -6.80 -2.21
C ILE A 48 5.29 -5.72 -1.15
N ASN A 49 5.04 -4.51 -1.59
CA ASN A 49 4.83 -3.36 -0.72
C ASN A 49 3.32 -3.14 -0.51
N LEU A 50 2.93 -2.76 0.70
CA LEU A 50 1.55 -2.39 1.00
C LEU A 50 1.36 -0.87 0.85
N SER A 51 0.67 -0.47 -0.23
CA SER A 51 0.18 0.88 -0.44
C SER A 51 -1.23 1.05 0.17
N SER A 52 -2.10 1.79 -0.46
CA SER A 52 -3.51 1.99 -0.11
C SER A 52 -4.23 2.65 -1.27
N VAL A 53 -5.54 2.47 -1.36
CA VAL A 53 -6.42 3.25 -2.23
C VAL A 53 -6.27 4.76 -1.98
N SER A 54 -6.00 5.18 -0.73
CA SER A 54 -5.70 6.58 -0.40
C SER A 54 -4.44 7.11 -1.09
N GLY A 55 -3.49 6.24 -1.42
CA GLY A 55 -2.30 6.62 -2.22
C GLY A 55 -2.59 6.77 -3.71
N ILE A 56 -3.73 6.27 -4.18
CA ILE A 56 -4.19 6.39 -5.58
C ILE A 56 -5.10 7.60 -5.75
N LEU A 57 -6.14 7.70 -4.91
CA LEU A 57 -7.22 8.69 -5.03
C LEU A 57 -6.99 9.94 -4.18
N GLY A 58 -6.13 9.85 -3.16
CA GLY A 58 -6.14 10.81 -2.07
C GLY A 58 -7.31 10.59 -1.12
N ASN A 59 -7.23 11.18 0.07
CA ASN A 59 -8.34 11.20 1.02
C ASN A 59 -8.29 12.49 1.85
N ALA A 60 -9.42 13.18 1.96
CA ALA A 60 -9.52 14.39 2.77
C ALA A 60 -9.16 14.09 4.23
N GLY A 61 -8.32 14.94 4.84
CA GLY A 61 -7.80 14.71 6.18
C GLY A 61 -6.61 13.75 6.29
N GLN A 62 -6.14 13.17 5.19
CA GLN A 62 -5.04 12.20 5.14
C GLN A 62 -3.92 12.63 4.18
N ALA A 63 -3.60 13.90 4.09
CA ALA A 63 -2.58 14.38 3.16
C ALA A 63 -1.21 13.69 3.37
N ASN A 64 -0.77 13.52 4.63
CA ASN A 64 0.43 12.81 5.01
C ASN A 64 0.36 11.31 4.65
N TYR A 65 -0.72 10.63 5.02
CA TYR A 65 -0.90 9.20 4.75
C TYR A 65 -0.98 8.94 3.25
N SER A 66 -1.80 9.70 2.52
CA SER A 66 -1.92 9.59 1.06
C SER A 66 -0.59 9.82 0.36
N ALA A 67 0.16 10.87 0.75
CA ALA A 67 1.49 11.13 0.23
C ALA A 67 2.46 9.98 0.50
N SER A 68 2.44 9.42 1.72
CA SER A 68 3.29 8.28 2.07
C SER A 68 2.99 7.05 1.22
N LYS A 69 1.70 6.74 1.00
CA LYS A 69 1.25 5.58 0.23
C LYS A 69 1.43 5.75 -1.28
N ALA A 70 1.27 6.96 -1.80
CA ALA A 70 1.65 7.32 -3.18
C ALA A 70 3.17 7.20 -3.38
N GLY A 71 3.96 7.65 -2.41
CA GLY A 71 5.41 7.50 -2.41
C GLY A 71 5.86 6.04 -2.47
N VAL A 72 5.17 5.13 -1.77
CA VAL A 72 5.43 3.68 -1.86
C VAL A 72 5.24 3.15 -3.27
N ILE A 73 4.26 3.66 -4.04
CA ILE A 73 4.04 3.27 -5.43
C ILE A 73 5.22 3.72 -6.31
N GLY A 74 5.66 4.97 -6.16
CA GLY A 74 6.82 5.49 -6.88
C GLY A 74 8.09 4.71 -6.55
N LEU A 75 8.33 4.43 -5.26
CA LEU A 75 9.45 3.64 -4.77
C LEU A 75 9.42 2.21 -5.33
N THR A 76 8.24 1.58 -5.38
CA THR A 76 8.03 0.26 -5.98
C THR A 76 8.47 0.23 -7.45
N LYS A 77 8.04 1.21 -8.25
CA LYS A 77 8.39 1.30 -9.67
C LYS A 77 9.89 1.51 -9.89
N SER A 78 10.53 2.35 -9.09
CA SER A 78 11.97 2.60 -9.16
C SER A 78 12.76 1.35 -8.82
N ALA A 79 12.44 0.71 -7.68
CA ALA A 79 13.08 -0.53 -7.26
C ALA A 79 12.89 -1.67 -8.28
N ALA A 80 11.70 -1.78 -8.89
CA ALA A 80 11.43 -2.75 -9.93
C ALA A 80 12.37 -2.59 -11.12
N ARG A 81 12.58 -1.36 -11.59
CA ARG A 81 13.50 -1.08 -12.71
C ARG A 81 14.95 -1.43 -12.38
N GLU A 82 15.40 -1.15 -11.17
CA GLU A 82 16.78 -1.43 -10.74
C GLU A 82 17.05 -2.93 -10.54
N LEU A 83 16.05 -3.69 -10.07
CA LEU A 83 16.24 -5.06 -9.61
C LEU A 83 15.80 -6.14 -10.63
N ALA A 84 15.04 -5.77 -11.66
CA ALA A 84 14.47 -6.72 -12.62
C ALA A 84 15.52 -7.59 -13.33
N SER A 85 16.67 -7.02 -13.71
CA SER A 85 17.75 -7.76 -14.39
C SER A 85 18.38 -8.86 -13.52
N ARG A 86 18.07 -8.90 -12.24
CA ARG A 86 18.53 -9.90 -11.27
C ARG A 86 17.47 -10.93 -10.89
N GLY A 87 16.36 -10.98 -11.64
CA GLY A 87 15.26 -11.89 -11.38
C GLY A 87 14.42 -11.53 -10.13
N ILE A 88 14.52 -10.29 -9.68
CA ILE A 88 13.77 -9.79 -8.53
C ILE A 88 12.57 -8.98 -9.03
N THR A 89 11.37 -9.34 -8.60
CA THR A 89 10.17 -8.54 -8.88
C THR A 89 9.83 -7.67 -7.68
N VAL A 90 9.35 -6.46 -7.96
CA VAL A 90 8.90 -5.51 -6.92
C VAL A 90 7.53 -4.99 -7.34
N ASN A 91 6.51 -5.28 -6.54
CA ASN A 91 5.13 -4.87 -6.80
C ASN A 91 4.52 -4.23 -5.54
N ALA A 92 3.39 -3.59 -5.71
CA ALA A 92 2.59 -3.07 -4.61
C ALA A 92 1.18 -3.65 -4.63
N VAL A 93 0.58 -3.79 -3.47
CA VAL A 93 -0.86 -4.01 -3.30
C VAL A 93 -1.44 -2.75 -2.66
N ALA A 94 -2.55 -2.27 -3.19
CA ALA A 94 -3.28 -1.10 -2.71
C ALA A 94 -4.67 -1.54 -2.21
N PRO A 95 -4.81 -1.89 -0.91
CA PRO A 95 -6.10 -2.22 -0.34
C PRO A 95 -7.02 -1.00 -0.28
N GLY A 96 -8.32 -1.24 -0.45
CA GLY A 96 -9.39 -0.31 -0.13
C GLY A 96 -9.81 -0.39 1.34
N PHE A 97 -11.13 -0.33 1.59
CA PHE A 97 -11.68 -0.59 2.91
C PHE A 97 -11.69 -2.10 3.21
N ILE A 98 -10.92 -2.49 4.20
CA ILE A 98 -10.75 -3.89 4.63
C ILE A 98 -11.26 -4.03 6.06
N GLU A 99 -12.00 -5.10 6.33
CA GLU A 99 -12.46 -5.43 7.69
C GLU A 99 -11.26 -5.78 8.58
N THR A 100 -11.00 -4.93 9.56
CA THR A 100 -9.92 -5.06 10.53
C THR A 100 -10.37 -4.47 11.86
N GLU A 101 -9.61 -4.67 12.92
CA GLU A 101 -9.86 -4.00 14.20
C GLU A 101 -9.94 -2.47 14.05
N MET A 102 -9.17 -1.89 13.11
CA MET A 102 -9.16 -0.46 12.84
C MET A 102 -10.49 0.03 12.22
N THR A 103 -11.14 -0.78 11.39
CA THR A 103 -12.42 -0.44 10.76
C THR A 103 -13.62 -0.86 11.60
N ALA A 104 -13.45 -1.77 12.54
CA ALA A 104 -14.50 -2.24 13.46
C ALA A 104 -15.03 -1.13 14.39
N VAL A 105 -14.22 -0.09 14.63
CA VAL A 105 -14.61 1.05 15.50
C VAL A 105 -15.38 2.15 14.74
N LEU A 106 -15.58 2.01 13.43
CA LEU A 106 -16.33 2.97 12.63
C LEU A 106 -17.80 2.94 13.05
N THR A 107 -18.42 4.13 13.17
CA THR A 107 -19.86 4.22 13.39
C THR A 107 -20.62 3.70 12.16
N GLU A 108 -21.84 3.20 12.36
CA GLU A 108 -22.66 2.66 11.27
C GLU A 108 -22.79 3.65 10.10
N LYS A 109 -23.06 4.92 10.40
CA LYS A 109 -23.17 5.97 9.38
C LYS A 109 -21.90 6.15 8.56
N VAL A 110 -20.73 6.06 9.19
CA VAL A 110 -19.44 6.17 8.49
C VAL A 110 -19.19 4.93 7.65
N ARG A 111 -19.56 3.74 8.16
CA ARG A 111 -19.47 2.48 7.44
C ARG A 111 -20.34 2.48 6.19
N GLU A 112 -21.61 2.87 6.31
CA GLU A 112 -22.52 2.99 5.18
C GLU A 112 -22.01 3.96 4.11
N SER A 113 -21.48 5.11 4.54
CA SER A 113 -20.89 6.09 3.62
C SER A 113 -19.64 5.55 2.91
N ALA A 114 -18.85 4.72 3.56
CA ALA A 114 -17.68 4.08 2.96
C ALA A 114 -18.10 2.98 1.98
N VAL A 115 -19.08 2.12 2.35
CA VAL A 115 -19.65 1.07 1.49
C VAL A 115 -20.23 1.67 0.21
N ALA A 116 -20.90 2.83 0.31
CA ALA A 116 -21.46 3.52 -0.86
C ALA A 116 -20.42 3.95 -1.90
N GLN A 117 -19.14 4.02 -1.52
CA GLN A 117 -18.04 4.34 -2.43
C GLN A 117 -17.41 3.10 -3.07
N ILE A 118 -17.85 1.90 -2.65
CA ILE A 118 -17.29 0.63 -3.15
C ILE A 118 -18.25 0.03 -4.17
N PRO A 119 -17.90 -0.08 -5.45
CA PRO A 119 -18.77 -0.67 -6.46
C PRO A 119 -19.25 -2.09 -6.13
N MET A 120 -18.42 -2.91 -5.46
CA MET A 120 -18.83 -4.23 -4.99
C MET A 120 -19.77 -4.21 -3.78
N GLY A 121 -20.01 -3.05 -3.17
CA GLY A 121 -21.02 -2.86 -2.11
C GLY A 121 -20.66 -3.46 -0.75
N ALA A 122 -19.42 -3.84 -0.53
CA ALA A 122 -18.94 -4.42 0.73
C ALA A 122 -17.45 -4.11 0.98
N PHE A 123 -17.05 -4.13 2.24
CA PHE A 123 -15.62 -4.12 2.59
C PHE A 123 -14.98 -5.45 2.17
N GLY A 124 -13.72 -5.40 1.77
CA GLY A 124 -12.91 -6.60 1.59
C GLY A 124 -12.46 -7.16 2.93
N THR A 125 -11.89 -8.35 2.89
CA THR A 125 -11.31 -9.03 4.05
C THR A 125 -9.78 -8.99 4.03
N ALA A 126 -9.15 -9.30 5.15
CA ALA A 126 -7.69 -9.44 5.20
C ALA A 126 -7.21 -10.57 4.27
N GLU A 127 -8.02 -11.61 4.12
CA GLU A 127 -7.77 -12.75 3.22
C GLU A 127 -7.73 -12.32 1.75
N ASP A 128 -8.62 -11.43 1.31
CA ASP A 128 -8.61 -10.91 -0.07
C ASP A 128 -7.28 -10.23 -0.40
N VAL A 129 -6.73 -9.47 0.56
CA VAL A 129 -5.42 -8.83 0.41
C VAL A 129 -4.30 -9.86 0.45
N ALA A 130 -4.39 -10.85 1.34
CA ALA A 130 -3.38 -11.90 1.51
C ALA A 130 -3.26 -12.76 0.25
N GLU A 131 -4.37 -13.10 -0.41
CA GLU A 131 -4.37 -13.86 -1.68
C GLU A 131 -3.67 -13.09 -2.80
N ALA A 132 -3.90 -11.79 -2.92
CA ALA A 132 -3.19 -10.96 -3.90
C ALA A 132 -1.67 -10.91 -3.61
N VAL A 133 -1.28 -10.81 -2.34
CA VAL A 133 0.13 -10.86 -1.91
C VAL A 133 0.72 -12.24 -2.21
N ALA A 134 0.02 -13.33 -1.89
CA ALA A 134 0.46 -14.70 -2.15
C ALA A 134 0.65 -14.96 -3.64
N PHE A 135 -0.27 -14.50 -4.49
CA PHE A 135 -0.13 -14.57 -5.95
C PHE A 135 1.13 -13.84 -6.42
N LEU A 136 1.35 -12.59 -5.99
CA LEU A 136 2.54 -11.81 -6.39
C LEU A 136 3.85 -12.42 -5.87
N ALA A 137 3.81 -13.15 -4.76
CA ALA A 137 4.95 -13.84 -4.19
C ALA A 137 5.27 -15.16 -4.91
N SER A 138 4.33 -15.72 -5.66
CA SER A 138 4.46 -17.00 -6.33
C SER A 138 5.23 -16.92 -7.67
N ASP A 139 5.59 -18.09 -8.21
CA ASP A 139 6.20 -18.18 -9.54
C ASP A 139 5.21 -17.87 -10.68
N SER A 140 3.90 -17.91 -10.41
CA SER A 140 2.88 -17.52 -11.38
C SER A 140 2.98 -16.03 -11.74
N ALA A 141 3.50 -15.19 -10.82
CA ALA A 141 3.73 -13.78 -11.04
C ALA A 141 5.18 -13.43 -11.46
N ARG A 142 5.99 -14.40 -11.87
CA ARG A 142 7.42 -14.19 -12.16
C ARG A 142 7.71 -13.11 -13.22
N TYR A 143 6.75 -12.79 -14.06
CA TYR A 143 6.89 -11.79 -15.13
C TYR A 143 6.11 -10.49 -14.83
N ILE A 144 5.64 -10.33 -13.58
CA ILE A 144 4.91 -9.14 -13.13
C ILE A 144 5.86 -8.34 -12.21
N THR A 145 6.22 -7.13 -12.62
CA THR A 145 7.04 -6.23 -11.80
C THR A 145 6.67 -4.77 -12.05
N GLY A 146 6.85 -3.92 -11.05
CA GLY A 146 6.52 -2.49 -11.11
C GLY A 146 5.02 -2.18 -11.09
N GLN A 147 4.17 -3.17 -10.80
CA GLN A 147 2.72 -3.03 -10.80
C GLN A 147 2.18 -2.69 -9.42
N THR A 148 1.02 -2.02 -9.42
CA THR A 148 0.20 -1.83 -8.22
C THR A 148 -1.13 -2.52 -8.46
N ILE A 149 -1.41 -3.55 -7.67
CA ILE A 149 -2.67 -4.30 -7.74
C ILE A 149 -3.63 -3.70 -6.70
N HIS A 150 -4.78 -3.26 -7.16
CA HIS A 150 -5.84 -2.77 -6.29
C HIS A 150 -6.65 -3.95 -5.75
N VAL A 151 -6.91 -3.95 -4.44
CA VAL A 151 -7.80 -4.89 -3.74
C VAL A 151 -8.79 -4.03 -2.98
N ASP A 152 -9.73 -3.43 -3.71
CA ASP A 152 -10.50 -2.29 -3.23
C ASP A 152 -11.99 -2.34 -3.63
N GLY A 153 -12.45 -3.46 -4.19
CA GLY A 153 -13.83 -3.61 -4.64
C GLY A 153 -14.23 -2.65 -5.76
N GLY A 154 -13.25 -2.11 -6.49
CA GLY A 154 -13.47 -1.20 -7.61
C GLY A 154 -13.47 0.29 -7.26
N MET A 155 -13.04 0.68 -6.05
CA MET A 155 -13.03 2.09 -5.62
C MET A 155 -12.17 2.97 -6.51
N ALA A 156 -11.02 2.47 -6.97
CA ALA A 156 -10.04 3.21 -7.77
C ALA A 156 -10.05 2.77 -9.24
N MET A 157 -11.23 2.65 -9.83
CA MET A 157 -11.40 2.42 -11.27
C MET A 157 -11.32 3.72 -12.04
#